data_c505d01f19404b4bd40cec8361afc7ad
#
_entry.id   c505d01f19404b4bd40cec8361afc7ad
#
_cell.length_a   1.000
_cell.length_b   1.000
_cell.length_c   1.000
_cell.angle_alpha   90.00
_cell.angle_beta   90.00
_cell.angle_gamma   90.00
#
_symmetry.space_group_name_H-M   'P 1'
#
loop_
_entity.id
_entity.type
_entity.pdbx_description
1 polymer ?
#
loop_
_entity_poly.entity_id
_entity_poly.type
_entity_poly.pdbx_seq_one_letter_code
_entity_poly.pdbx_strand_id
1 'polypeptide(L)'
;MTTKDFKEYVKTGQALDTEEIHRFMDEMSDEVRRITFRLNTAYRTPDEVRELLSELFGYEVPQSLRVFPPLYADFGKNIAVGEHVFINACCHFQDHGGVTIGDGCQIGHNVVFATLNHGLAPEERSHTYPAPIVLGENVWVGSNATILQGVTIGDNAVVAAGAVVTKDV
;
A
#
# COMPACT_ATOMS: atom_id res chain seq x y z
N MET A 1 2.62 -3.83 21.13
CA MET A 1 3.24 -3.00 20.04
C MET A 1 2.26 -1.92 19.64
N THR A 2 2.72 -0.71 19.31
CA THR A 2 1.89 0.35 18.71
C THR A 2 2.15 0.47 17.21
N THR A 3 1.25 1.14 16.47
CA THR A 3 1.46 1.45 15.04
C THR A 3 2.79 2.17 14.79
N LYS A 4 3.17 3.09 15.70
CA LYS A 4 4.44 3.80 15.59
C LYS A 4 5.64 2.86 15.76
N ASP A 5 5.60 2.00 16.79
CA ASP A 5 6.67 1.03 17.05
C ASP A 5 6.85 0.08 15.87
N PHE A 6 5.73 -0.40 15.30
CA PHE A 6 5.74 -1.28 14.12
C PHE A 6 6.37 -0.60 12.91
N LYS A 7 5.98 0.65 12.61
CA LYS A 7 6.57 1.42 11.50
C LYS A 7 8.07 1.66 11.69
N GLU A 8 8.53 1.91 12.91
CA GLU A 8 9.97 2.05 13.18
C GLU A 8 10.71 0.72 13.04
N TYR A 9 10.10 -0.38 13.49
CA TYR A 9 10.67 -1.72 13.31
C TYR A 9 10.81 -2.07 11.83
N VAL A 10 9.79 -1.84 11.03
CA VAL A 10 9.79 -2.10 9.57
C VAL A 10 10.94 -1.40 8.85
N LYS A 11 11.30 -0.18 9.26
CA LYS A 11 12.43 0.57 8.68
C LYS A 11 13.78 -0.12 8.87
N THR A 12 13.90 -1.04 9.82
CA THR A 12 15.13 -1.81 10.02
C THR A 12 15.36 -2.86 8.94
N GLY A 13 14.33 -3.22 8.17
CA GLY A 13 14.37 -4.30 7.18
C GLY A 13 14.50 -5.71 7.78
N GLN A 14 14.40 -5.83 9.12
CA GLN A 14 14.44 -7.12 9.79
C GLN A 14 13.17 -7.92 9.54
N ALA A 15 13.28 -9.25 9.65
CA ALA A 15 12.15 -10.14 9.47
C ALA A 15 10.99 -9.84 10.44
N LEU A 16 9.78 -9.92 9.95
CA LEU A 16 8.54 -9.77 10.73
C LEU A 16 8.11 -11.15 11.29
N ASP A 17 8.90 -11.72 12.19
CA ASP A 17 8.80 -13.13 12.59
C ASP A 17 8.59 -13.39 14.09
N THR A 18 8.39 -12.34 14.90
CA THR A 18 8.10 -12.50 16.33
C THR A 18 6.59 -12.68 16.58
N GLU A 19 6.23 -13.42 17.64
CA GLU A 19 4.83 -13.59 18.03
C GLU A 19 4.12 -12.24 18.31
N GLU A 20 4.83 -11.27 18.86
CA GLU A 20 4.28 -9.94 19.11
C GLU A 20 3.94 -9.23 17.80
N ILE A 21 4.82 -9.31 16.80
CA ILE A 21 4.62 -8.72 15.47
C ILE A 21 3.44 -9.40 14.78
N HIS A 22 3.40 -10.72 14.74
CA HIS A 22 2.32 -11.46 14.10
C HIS A 22 0.96 -11.12 14.71
N ARG A 23 0.85 -11.13 16.05
CA ARG A 23 -0.39 -10.74 16.73
C ARG A 23 -0.81 -9.32 16.38
N PHE A 24 0.14 -8.37 16.36
CA PHE A 24 -0.14 -6.98 15.99
C PHE A 24 -0.62 -6.88 14.53
N MET A 25 0.02 -7.59 13.60
CA MET A 25 -0.39 -7.63 12.18
C MET A 25 -1.80 -8.20 12.02
N ASP A 26 -2.14 -9.27 12.75
CA ASP A 26 -3.47 -9.88 12.73
C ASP A 26 -4.55 -8.92 13.26
N GLU A 27 -4.29 -8.24 14.39
CA GLU A 27 -5.19 -7.24 14.96
C GLU A 27 -5.45 -6.08 13.98
N MET A 28 -4.38 -5.57 13.36
CA MET A 28 -4.48 -4.49 12.37
C MET A 28 -5.19 -4.92 11.09
N SER A 29 -4.90 -6.13 10.60
CA SER A 29 -5.59 -6.70 9.43
C SER A 29 -7.10 -6.84 9.66
N ASP A 30 -7.52 -7.20 10.87
CA ASP A 30 -8.95 -7.27 11.21
C ASP A 30 -9.60 -5.87 11.23
N GLU A 31 -8.92 -4.86 11.77
CA GLU A 31 -9.37 -3.46 11.70
C GLU A 31 -9.51 -2.98 10.26
N VAL A 32 -8.47 -3.21 9.44
CA VAL A 32 -8.44 -2.81 8.03
C VAL A 32 -9.56 -3.46 7.23
N ARG A 33 -9.83 -4.76 7.45
CA ARG A 33 -10.93 -5.47 6.77
C ARG A 33 -12.30 -4.88 7.11
N ARG A 34 -12.51 -4.39 8.34
CA ARG A 34 -13.77 -3.72 8.70
C ARG A 34 -13.94 -2.40 7.95
N ILE A 35 -12.85 -1.63 7.80
CA ILE A 35 -12.89 -0.36 7.07
C ILE A 35 -13.08 -0.60 5.58
N THR A 36 -12.29 -1.49 4.99
CA THR A 36 -12.38 -1.80 3.55
C THR A 36 -13.70 -2.49 3.18
N PHE A 37 -14.30 -3.27 4.07
CA PHE A 37 -15.67 -3.77 3.88
C PHE A 37 -16.67 -2.63 3.75
N ARG A 38 -16.61 -1.63 4.64
CA ARG A 38 -17.49 -0.45 4.57
C ARG A 38 -17.25 0.37 3.30
N LEU A 39 -16.00 0.47 2.86
CA LEU A 39 -15.62 1.19 1.63
C LEU A 39 -16.14 0.48 0.38
N ASN A 40 -16.05 -0.85 0.33
CA ASN A 40 -16.17 -1.62 -0.91
C ASN A 40 -17.57 -2.20 -1.16
N THR A 41 -18.47 -2.24 -0.17
CA THR A 41 -19.74 -2.98 -0.28
C THR A 41 -20.97 -2.12 -0.56
N ALA A 42 -20.83 -0.80 -0.63
CA ALA A 42 -21.91 0.11 -0.96
C ALA A 42 -21.40 1.29 -1.79
N TYR A 43 -22.31 1.93 -2.53
CA TYR A 43 -21.98 3.21 -3.16
C TYR A 43 -21.59 4.23 -2.11
N ARG A 44 -20.50 4.96 -2.38
CA ARG A 44 -19.98 6.05 -1.58
C ARG A 44 -19.77 7.28 -2.43
N THR A 45 -20.14 8.44 -1.92
CA THR A 45 -19.75 9.71 -2.53
C THR A 45 -18.24 9.91 -2.43
N PRO A 46 -17.64 10.78 -3.27
CA PRO A 46 -16.19 11.07 -3.16
C PRO A 46 -15.74 11.51 -1.76
N ASP A 47 -16.58 12.26 -1.04
CA ASP A 47 -16.27 12.72 0.32
C ASP A 47 -16.28 11.55 1.31
N GLU A 48 -17.32 10.68 1.27
CA GLU A 48 -17.36 9.47 2.10
C GLU A 48 -16.19 8.52 1.81
N VAL A 49 -15.74 8.43 0.56
CA VAL A 49 -14.53 7.66 0.21
C VAL A 49 -13.32 8.25 0.92
N ARG A 50 -13.10 9.58 0.87
CA ARG A 50 -11.97 10.24 1.53
C ARG A 50 -12.04 10.10 3.06
N GLU A 51 -13.22 10.19 3.68
CA GLU A 51 -13.40 9.95 5.11
C GLU A 51 -12.96 8.52 5.50
N LEU A 52 -13.40 7.50 4.76
CA LEU A 52 -13.02 6.12 5.02
C LEU A 52 -11.53 5.86 4.75
N LEU A 53 -10.95 6.51 3.75
CA LEU A 53 -9.51 6.44 3.49
C LEU A 53 -8.70 7.16 4.58
N SER A 54 -9.19 8.26 5.13
CA SER A 54 -8.55 8.94 6.26
C SER A 54 -8.56 8.05 7.51
N GLU A 55 -9.65 7.34 7.77
CA GLU A 55 -9.73 6.34 8.82
C GLU A 55 -8.74 5.18 8.55
N LEU A 56 -8.70 4.68 7.32
CA LEU A 56 -7.82 3.59 6.91
C LEU A 56 -6.35 3.95 7.04
N PHE A 57 -5.94 5.11 6.52
CA PHE A 57 -4.54 5.53 6.49
C PHE A 57 -4.08 6.14 7.83
N GLY A 58 -5.03 6.57 8.69
CA GLY A 58 -4.74 7.12 10.00
C GLY A 58 -4.29 8.59 9.98
N TYR A 59 -4.58 9.30 8.89
CA TYR A 59 -4.39 10.74 8.75
C TYR A 59 -5.43 11.32 7.78
N GLU A 60 -5.66 12.62 7.81
CA GLU A 60 -6.56 13.30 6.88
C GLU A 60 -5.95 13.30 5.48
N VAL A 61 -6.58 12.56 4.54
CA VAL A 61 -6.09 12.48 3.16
C VAL A 61 -6.35 13.77 2.39
N PRO A 62 -5.54 14.10 1.37
CA PRO A 62 -5.74 15.29 0.54
C PRO A 62 -7.14 15.37 -0.07
N GLN A 63 -7.74 16.56 -0.10
CA GLN A 63 -9.06 16.79 -0.73
C GLN A 63 -9.05 16.54 -2.24
N SER A 64 -7.88 16.64 -2.85
CA SER A 64 -7.64 16.35 -4.27
C SER A 64 -7.51 14.85 -4.58
N LEU A 65 -7.41 13.98 -3.57
CA LEU A 65 -7.32 12.53 -3.74
C LEU A 65 -8.61 11.98 -4.33
N ARG A 66 -8.48 11.19 -5.40
CA ARG A 66 -9.58 10.46 -6.03
C ARG A 66 -9.31 8.98 -6.03
N VAL A 67 -10.21 8.21 -5.46
CA VAL A 67 -10.12 6.75 -5.43
C VAL A 67 -11.45 6.15 -5.90
N PHE A 68 -11.39 5.17 -6.77
CA PHE A 68 -12.55 4.37 -7.16
C PHE A 68 -12.50 3.02 -6.43
N PRO A 69 -13.43 2.79 -5.48
CA PRO A 69 -13.53 1.47 -4.84
C PRO A 69 -13.91 0.38 -5.86
N PRO A 70 -13.59 -0.91 -5.56
CA PRO A 70 -12.97 -1.38 -4.32
C PRO A 70 -11.47 -1.10 -4.25
N LEU A 71 -10.98 -0.90 -3.00
CA LEU A 71 -9.56 -0.82 -2.67
C LEU A 71 -9.28 -1.79 -1.51
N TYR A 72 -8.13 -2.44 -1.53
CA TYR A 72 -7.71 -3.41 -0.53
C TYR A 72 -6.37 -3.01 0.09
N ALA A 73 -6.24 -3.17 1.38
CA ALA A 73 -5.01 -2.95 2.13
C ALA A 73 -4.85 -4.03 3.20
N ASP A 74 -3.62 -4.33 3.58
CA ASP A 74 -3.32 -5.32 4.62
C ASP A 74 -3.14 -4.66 6.00
N PHE A 75 -2.46 -3.52 6.05
CA PHE A 75 -2.17 -2.78 7.28
C PHE A 75 -2.86 -1.41 7.31
N GLY A 76 -2.98 -0.75 6.17
CA GLY A 76 -3.62 0.54 5.97
C GLY A 76 -2.84 1.74 6.49
N LYS A 77 -2.16 1.61 7.62
CA LYS A 77 -1.51 2.72 8.32
C LYS A 77 -0.13 3.10 7.76
N ASN A 78 0.39 2.38 6.75
CA ASN A 78 1.71 2.67 6.16
C ASN A 78 1.61 3.06 4.67
N ILE A 79 0.50 3.69 4.30
CA ILE A 79 0.27 4.28 2.98
C ILE A 79 0.33 5.79 3.13
N ALA A 80 1.13 6.45 2.29
CA ALA A 80 1.19 7.91 2.18
C ALA A 80 0.89 8.32 0.74
N VAL A 81 -0.02 9.26 0.55
CA VAL A 81 -0.39 9.78 -0.76
C VAL A 81 -0.29 11.30 -0.81
N GLY A 82 0.21 11.83 -1.92
CA GLY A 82 0.32 13.25 -2.19
C GLY A 82 -0.98 13.87 -2.75
N GLU A 83 -0.84 15.10 -3.21
CA GLU A 83 -1.92 15.86 -3.84
C GLU A 83 -2.21 15.37 -5.27
N HIS A 84 -3.47 15.51 -5.71
CA HIS A 84 -3.91 15.18 -7.08
C HIS A 84 -3.64 13.73 -7.51
N VAL A 85 -3.52 12.81 -6.57
CA VAL A 85 -3.36 11.38 -6.85
C VAL A 85 -4.71 10.79 -7.27
N PHE A 86 -4.68 9.94 -8.31
CA PHE A 86 -5.81 9.13 -8.73
C PHE A 86 -5.49 7.64 -8.63
N ILE A 87 -6.33 6.89 -7.92
CA ILE A 87 -6.22 5.44 -7.78
C ILE A 87 -7.50 4.80 -8.33
N ASN A 88 -7.35 3.98 -9.36
CA ASN A 88 -8.46 3.26 -9.97
C ASN A 88 -8.86 2.01 -9.17
N ALA A 89 -9.98 1.40 -9.54
CA ALA A 89 -10.59 0.31 -8.79
C ALA A 89 -9.73 -0.96 -8.73
N CYS A 90 -9.95 -1.75 -7.69
CA CYS A 90 -9.33 -3.04 -7.45
C CYS A 90 -7.82 -2.98 -7.17
N CYS A 91 -7.27 -1.86 -6.71
CA CYS A 91 -5.87 -1.81 -6.29
C CYS A 91 -5.67 -2.49 -4.94
N HIS A 92 -4.53 -3.16 -4.79
CA HIS A 92 -4.14 -3.94 -3.61
C HIS A 92 -2.86 -3.38 -3.00
N PHE A 93 -2.90 -3.06 -1.73
CA PHE A 93 -1.79 -2.52 -0.96
C PHE A 93 -1.39 -3.52 0.14
N GLN A 94 -0.36 -4.32 -0.13
CA GLN A 94 0.33 -5.04 0.94
C GLN A 94 1.33 -4.05 1.55
N ASP A 95 0.83 -3.20 2.44
CA ASP A 95 1.51 -1.97 2.84
C ASP A 95 2.32 -2.04 4.14
N HIS A 96 2.59 -3.23 4.68
CA HIS A 96 3.38 -3.37 5.90
C HIS A 96 4.76 -2.71 5.77
N GLY A 97 5.44 -2.88 4.61
CA GLY A 97 6.74 -2.27 4.32
C GLY A 97 6.70 -0.76 4.03
N GLY A 98 5.52 -0.24 3.76
CA GLY A 98 5.29 1.16 3.41
C GLY A 98 5.13 1.40 1.91
N VAL A 99 4.11 2.19 1.54
CA VAL A 99 3.88 2.66 0.17
C VAL A 99 3.75 4.18 0.19
N THR A 100 4.61 4.85 -0.56
CA THR A 100 4.55 6.31 -0.76
C THR A 100 4.23 6.60 -2.21
N ILE A 101 3.22 7.44 -2.45
CA ILE A 101 2.78 7.87 -3.79
C ILE A 101 2.86 9.38 -3.83
N GLY A 102 3.76 9.92 -4.67
CA GLY A 102 3.96 11.35 -4.86
C GLY A 102 2.79 12.04 -5.56
N ASP A 103 2.89 13.36 -5.64
CA ASP A 103 1.85 14.22 -6.22
C ASP A 103 1.56 13.88 -7.69
N GLY A 104 0.31 14.02 -8.11
CA GLY A 104 -0.10 13.89 -9.50
C GLY A 104 -0.06 12.46 -10.08
N CYS A 105 0.25 11.45 -9.27
CA CYS A 105 0.32 10.07 -9.74
C CYS A 105 -1.03 9.54 -10.20
N GLN A 106 -1.00 8.69 -11.23
CA GLN A 106 -2.18 8.02 -11.76
C GLN A 106 -1.99 6.50 -11.73
N ILE A 107 -2.79 5.83 -10.92
CA ILE A 107 -2.71 4.38 -10.72
C ILE A 107 -3.88 3.70 -11.44
N GLY A 108 -3.54 2.81 -12.37
CA GLY A 108 -4.52 2.03 -13.14
C GLY A 108 -5.27 1.00 -12.29
N HIS A 109 -6.21 0.31 -12.91
CA HIS A 109 -6.99 -0.75 -12.23
C HIS A 109 -6.10 -1.92 -11.82
N ASN A 110 -6.45 -2.55 -10.69
CA ASN A 110 -5.87 -3.81 -10.26
C ASN A 110 -4.33 -3.78 -10.17
N VAL A 111 -3.76 -2.64 -9.75
CA VAL A 111 -2.34 -2.53 -9.46
C VAL A 111 -2.06 -3.12 -8.08
N VAL A 112 -0.97 -3.89 -7.97
CA VAL A 112 -0.54 -4.52 -6.73
C VAL A 112 0.77 -3.89 -6.25
N PHE A 113 0.77 -3.41 -5.01
CA PHE A 113 1.94 -2.96 -4.28
C PHE A 113 2.32 -4.03 -3.26
N ALA A 114 3.38 -4.79 -3.54
CA ALA A 114 3.81 -5.91 -2.71
C ALA A 114 5.08 -5.53 -1.94
N THR A 115 4.92 -5.02 -0.70
CA THR A 115 6.04 -4.54 0.11
C THR A 115 6.71 -5.61 0.96
N LEU A 116 6.21 -6.86 0.91
CA LEU A 116 6.76 -7.99 1.64
C LEU A 116 7.29 -9.05 0.69
N ASN A 117 8.34 -9.73 1.13
CA ASN A 117 8.83 -10.95 0.48
C ASN A 117 9.18 -12.00 1.53
N HIS A 118 9.13 -13.26 1.16
CA HIS A 118 9.57 -14.37 2.00
C HIS A 118 11.04 -14.69 1.78
N GLY A 119 11.68 -15.35 2.74
CA GLY A 119 12.98 -15.94 2.54
C GLY A 119 12.97 -16.91 1.36
N LEU A 120 13.99 -16.87 0.50
CA LEU A 120 14.03 -17.66 -0.73
C LEU A 120 14.30 -19.15 -0.45
N ALA A 121 15.13 -19.45 0.55
CA ALA A 121 15.39 -20.81 0.95
C ALA A 121 14.12 -21.42 1.60
N PRO A 122 13.81 -22.72 1.35
CA PRO A 122 12.62 -23.36 1.90
C PRO A 122 12.49 -23.23 3.42
N GLU A 123 13.61 -23.36 4.15
CA GLU A 123 13.71 -23.23 5.59
C GLU A 123 13.47 -21.81 6.12
N GLU A 124 13.70 -20.80 5.30
CA GLU A 124 13.49 -19.38 5.62
C GLU A 124 12.14 -18.85 5.15
N ARG A 125 11.33 -19.67 4.49
CA ARG A 125 10.09 -19.22 3.84
C ARG A 125 9.02 -18.75 4.80
N SER A 126 9.11 -19.08 6.07
CA SER A 126 8.24 -18.56 7.13
C SER A 126 8.60 -17.11 7.52
N HIS A 127 9.83 -16.67 7.24
CA HIS A 127 10.27 -15.31 7.54
C HIS A 127 9.83 -14.37 6.44
N THR A 128 9.27 -13.21 6.85
CA THR A 128 8.77 -12.19 5.94
C THR A 128 9.59 -10.90 6.10
N TYR A 129 10.14 -10.39 5.02
CA TYR A 129 11.00 -9.21 5.00
C TYR A 129 10.29 -8.03 4.36
N PRO A 130 10.18 -6.89 5.05
CA PRO A 130 9.57 -5.69 4.51
C PRO A 130 10.60 -4.82 3.77
N ALA A 131 10.16 -4.18 2.68
CA ALA A 131 10.87 -3.04 2.13
C ALA A 131 9.87 -2.07 1.46
N PRO A 132 10.10 -0.74 1.55
CA PRO A 132 9.14 0.24 1.07
C PRO A 132 9.08 0.28 -0.46
N ILE A 133 7.91 0.69 -0.98
CA ILE A 133 7.74 1.10 -2.38
C ILE A 133 7.53 2.61 -2.41
N VAL A 134 8.27 3.29 -3.29
CA VAL A 134 8.20 4.75 -3.43
C VAL A 134 7.93 5.12 -4.88
N LEU A 135 6.86 5.87 -5.11
CA LEU A 135 6.59 6.53 -6.38
C LEU A 135 6.88 8.03 -6.21
N GLY A 136 7.68 8.58 -7.10
CA GLY A 136 7.90 10.02 -7.23
C GLY A 136 6.66 10.77 -7.71
N GLU A 137 6.84 11.97 -8.24
CA GLU A 137 5.76 12.80 -8.74
C GLU A 137 5.36 12.44 -10.17
N ASN A 138 4.07 12.61 -10.51
CA ASN A 138 3.50 12.41 -11.85
C ASN A 138 3.78 11.02 -12.46
N VAL A 139 3.91 9.99 -11.66
CA VAL A 139 4.10 8.62 -12.14
C VAL A 139 2.77 8.06 -12.68
N TRP A 140 2.83 7.44 -13.85
CA TRP A 140 1.69 6.71 -14.39
C TRP A 140 1.94 5.20 -14.31
N VAL A 141 1.11 4.50 -13.54
CA VAL A 141 1.14 3.04 -13.42
C VAL A 141 -0.04 2.46 -14.20
N GLY A 142 0.27 1.70 -15.26
CA GLY A 142 -0.72 1.00 -16.09
C GLY A 142 -1.44 -0.11 -15.33
N SER A 143 -2.66 -0.43 -15.77
CA SER A 143 -3.51 -1.44 -15.13
C SER A 143 -2.83 -2.82 -15.06
N ASN A 144 -3.12 -3.57 -14.00
CA ASN A 144 -2.58 -4.90 -13.72
C ASN A 144 -1.04 -4.95 -13.53
N ALA A 145 -0.39 -3.82 -13.31
CA ALA A 145 1.03 -3.84 -12.92
C ALA A 145 1.20 -4.35 -11.49
N THR A 146 2.32 -5.01 -11.22
CA THR A 146 2.74 -5.43 -9.90
C THR A 146 4.08 -4.78 -9.58
N ILE A 147 4.16 -4.04 -8.46
CA ILE A 147 5.38 -3.38 -8.01
C ILE A 147 5.88 -4.13 -6.78
N LEU A 148 7.11 -4.63 -6.86
CA LEU A 148 7.70 -5.42 -5.80
C LEU A 148 8.39 -4.57 -4.75
N GLN A 149 8.65 -5.15 -3.61
CA GLN A 149 9.28 -4.52 -2.47
C GLN A 149 10.61 -3.85 -2.81
N GLY A 150 10.87 -2.73 -2.16
CA GLY A 150 12.11 -1.97 -2.28
C GLY A 150 12.26 -1.17 -3.56
N VAL A 151 11.26 -1.19 -4.45
CA VAL A 151 11.31 -0.46 -5.73
C VAL A 151 11.00 1.02 -5.51
N THR A 152 11.85 1.86 -6.11
CA THR A 152 11.61 3.29 -6.30
C THR A 152 11.32 3.58 -7.78
N ILE A 153 10.20 4.24 -8.06
CA ILE A 153 9.83 4.71 -9.40
C ILE A 153 9.99 6.22 -9.40
N GLY A 154 10.90 6.71 -10.26
CA GLY A 154 11.23 8.14 -10.32
C GLY A 154 10.14 8.99 -10.95
N ASP A 155 10.29 10.31 -10.79
CA ASP A 155 9.34 11.30 -11.30
C ASP A 155 9.07 11.14 -12.78
N ASN A 156 7.81 11.33 -13.18
CA ASN A 156 7.32 11.27 -14.56
C ASN A 156 7.50 9.91 -15.26
N ALA A 157 7.88 8.87 -14.54
CA ALA A 157 8.01 7.53 -15.11
C ALA A 157 6.65 6.95 -15.50
N VAL A 158 6.68 6.04 -16.48
CA VAL A 158 5.50 5.29 -16.94
C VAL A 158 5.78 3.80 -16.79
N VAL A 159 4.96 3.13 -16.01
CA VAL A 159 4.93 1.67 -15.89
C VAL A 159 3.86 1.12 -16.83
N ALA A 160 4.26 0.28 -17.77
CA ALA A 160 3.33 -0.31 -18.73
C ALA A 160 2.29 -1.23 -18.04
N ALA A 161 1.10 -1.32 -18.63
CA ALA A 161 0.07 -2.24 -18.16
C ALA A 161 0.58 -3.69 -18.15
N GLY A 162 0.27 -4.41 -17.05
CA GLY A 162 0.68 -5.80 -16.86
C GLY A 162 2.16 -6.00 -16.52
N ALA A 163 2.93 -4.93 -16.34
CA ALA A 163 4.35 -5.05 -15.97
C ALA A 163 4.54 -5.59 -14.55
N VAL A 164 5.61 -6.37 -14.37
CA VAL A 164 6.14 -6.71 -13.03
C VAL A 164 7.43 -5.91 -12.82
N VAL A 165 7.37 -4.94 -11.93
CA VAL A 165 8.48 -4.03 -11.63
C VAL A 165 9.31 -4.61 -10.48
N THR A 166 10.52 -5.05 -10.79
CA THR A 166 11.41 -5.77 -9.87
C THR A 166 12.65 -4.97 -9.47
N LYS A 167 12.81 -3.77 -10.02
CA LYS A 167 13.94 -2.85 -9.78
C LYS A 167 13.50 -1.42 -10.04
N ASP A 168 14.27 -0.47 -9.59
CA ASP A 168 14.02 0.97 -9.79
C ASP A 168 13.86 1.36 -11.26
N VAL A 169 12.99 2.36 -11.49
CA VAL A 169 12.64 2.91 -12.80
C VAL A 169 12.87 4.41 -12.82
#